data_90cf3e65ca462459275c719f29829dbf
#
_entry.id   90cf3e65ca462459275c719f29829dbf
#
_cell.length_a   1.000
_cell.length_b   1.000
_cell.length_c   1.000
_cell.angle_alpha   90.00
_cell.angle_beta   90.00
_cell.angle_gamma   90.00
#
_symmetry.space_group_name_H-M   'P 1'
#
loop_
_entity.id
_entity.type
_entity.pdbx_description
1 polymer ?
#
loop_
_entity_poly.entity_id
_entity_poly.type
_entity_poly.pdbx_seq_one_letter_code
_entity_poly.pdbx_strand_id
1 'polypeptide(L)'
;MDMKDFRLDGKVALITGAVYGIGFAIAEAYAAAGAKIVFNCLDEASKEKALAAYAEKGIDATGYVADVTKEDEIQAMIADIEEKLGGVDILVNNAGIIKRIPMCEMSAADFRAVIDVDLNAPFIVSKAVIPGMIKKGHGKIINICSMMSELGRETVSAYAAAKGGLKMLTRNICSEYGEHNIQCNGIGPGYIATPQTAPLRERQPDGSRHPFDQFIIAKTPAARWGTAEDLQGPAVFLASDASNFVNGHVLYVDGGILAYIGKQP
;
A
#
# COMPACT_ATOMS: atom_id res chain seq x y z
N MET A 1 20.51 -18.11 8.33
CA MET A 1 19.29 -17.59 7.70
C MET A 1 18.76 -18.67 6.77
N ASP A 2 17.56 -19.14 6.99
CA ASP A 2 16.90 -20.08 6.08
C ASP A 2 15.96 -19.25 5.16
N MET A 3 15.92 -19.57 3.86
CA MET A 3 14.99 -18.95 2.92
C MET A 3 13.52 -19.18 3.31
N LYS A 4 13.26 -20.13 4.20
CA LYS A 4 11.95 -20.35 4.84
C LYS A 4 11.47 -19.12 5.59
N ASP A 5 12.36 -18.29 6.12
CA ASP A 5 12.00 -17.06 6.84
C ASP A 5 11.24 -16.04 5.96
N PHE A 6 11.32 -16.17 4.62
CA PHE A 6 10.57 -15.35 3.67
C PHE A 6 9.23 -15.97 3.21
N ARG A 7 8.92 -17.19 3.68
CA ARG A 7 7.64 -17.84 3.33
C ARG A 7 6.48 -17.26 4.14
N LEU A 8 5.30 -17.27 3.52
CA LEU A 8 4.04 -16.81 4.10
C LEU A 8 3.01 -17.95 4.17
N ASP A 9 3.49 -19.19 4.23
CA ASP A 9 2.63 -20.39 4.17
C ASP A 9 1.55 -20.37 5.24
N GLY A 10 0.30 -20.49 4.79
CA GLY A 10 -0.88 -20.51 5.64
C GLY A 10 -1.28 -19.17 6.26
N LYS A 11 -0.53 -18.10 6.05
CA LYS A 11 -0.90 -16.75 6.52
C LYS A 11 -2.07 -16.19 5.70
N VAL A 12 -2.97 -15.48 6.37
CA VAL A 12 -4.07 -14.74 5.75
C VAL A 12 -3.63 -13.30 5.56
N ALA A 13 -3.52 -12.85 4.31
CA ALA A 13 -3.11 -11.50 3.95
C ALA A 13 -4.28 -10.70 3.41
N LEU A 14 -4.71 -9.67 4.13
CA LEU A 14 -5.68 -8.68 3.69
C LEU A 14 -4.96 -7.50 3.05
N ILE A 15 -5.24 -7.23 1.77
CA ILE A 15 -4.69 -6.10 1.04
C ILE A 15 -5.83 -5.18 0.59
N THR A 16 -5.90 -3.97 1.14
CA THR A 16 -7.00 -3.06 0.80
C THR A 16 -6.82 -2.47 -0.60
N GLY A 17 -7.91 -2.42 -1.38
CA GLY A 17 -7.92 -1.86 -2.73
C GLY A 17 -7.06 -2.62 -3.75
N ALA A 18 -6.84 -3.93 -3.56
CA ALA A 18 -5.93 -4.73 -4.38
C ALA A 18 -6.60 -5.28 -5.66
N VAL A 19 -7.34 -4.44 -6.36
CA VAL A 19 -8.02 -4.81 -7.63
C VAL A 19 -7.13 -4.61 -8.87
N TYR A 20 -6.08 -3.80 -8.77
CA TYR A 20 -5.06 -3.55 -9.79
C TYR A 20 -3.83 -2.85 -9.18
N GLY A 21 -2.79 -2.67 -9.96
CA GLY A 21 -1.62 -1.85 -9.61
C GLY A 21 -0.79 -2.41 -8.45
N ILE A 22 -0.38 -1.55 -7.52
CA ILE A 22 0.54 -1.90 -6.43
C ILE A 22 -0.05 -3.02 -5.55
N GLY A 23 -1.29 -2.86 -5.09
CA GLY A 23 -1.94 -3.84 -4.22
C GLY A 23 -2.08 -5.21 -4.88
N PHE A 24 -2.43 -5.23 -6.15
CA PHE A 24 -2.53 -6.48 -6.93
C PHE A 24 -1.17 -7.18 -7.06
N ALA A 25 -0.10 -6.44 -7.40
CA ALA A 25 1.24 -7.00 -7.51
C ALA A 25 1.77 -7.53 -6.16
N ILE A 26 1.47 -6.84 -5.05
CA ILE A 26 1.79 -7.33 -3.70
C ILE A 26 1.04 -8.63 -3.41
N ALA A 27 -0.24 -8.71 -3.76
CA ALA A 27 -1.04 -9.91 -3.57
C ALA A 27 -0.49 -11.10 -4.40
N GLU A 28 -0.05 -10.88 -5.64
CA GLU A 28 0.62 -11.91 -6.45
C GLU A 28 1.88 -12.44 -5.73
N ALA A 29 2.72 -11.56 -5.20
CA ALA A 29 3.93 -11.95 -4.49
C ALA A 29 3.63 -12.71 -3.19
N TYR A 30 2.61 -12.29 -2.45
CA TYR A 30 2.18 -12.99 -1.23
C TYR A 30 1.61 -14.37 -1.52
N ALA A 31 0.79 -14.51 -2.57
CA ALA A 31 0.30 -15.80 -3.03
C ALA A 31 1.46 -16.75 -3.42
N ALA A 32 2.44 -16.24 -4.18
CA ALA A 32 3.64 -17.01 -4.55
C ALA A 32 4.48 -17.39 -3.32
N ALA A 33 4.46 -16.59 -2.25
CA ALA A 33 5.10 -16.90 -0.98
C ALA A 33 4.28 -17.87 -0.09
N GLY A 34 3.03 -18.21 -0.46
CA GLY A 34 2.18 -19.20 0.22
C GLY A 34 1.03 -18.61 1.04
N ALA A 35 0.78 -17.30 0.99
CA ALA A 35 -0.33 -16.66 1.70
C ALA A 35 -1.68 -16.92 1.02
N LYS A 36 -2.74 -16.94 1.80
CA LYS A 36 -4.13 -16.83 1.36
C LYS A 36 -4.46 -15.36 1.15
N ILE A 37 -4.94 -15.01 -0.04
CA ILE A 37 -5.19 -13.62 -0.43
C ILE A 37 -6.62 -13.21 -0.13
N VAL A 38 -6.76 -12.11 0.60
CA VAL A 38 -8.03 -11.42 0.83
C VAL A 38 -7.88 -9.97 0.37
N PHE A 39 -8.88 -9.44 -0.33
CA PHE A 39 -8.88 -8.05 -0.76
C PHE A 39 -10.27 -7.43 -0.62
N ASN A 40 -10.33 -6.08 -0.58
CA ASN A 40 -11.59 -5.37 -0.70
C ASN A 40 -11.59 -4.39 -1.87
N CYS A 41 -12.78 -3.99 -2.28
CA CYS A 41 -13.08 -2.97 -3.28
C CYS A 41 -14.41 -2.29 -2.96
N LEU A 42 -14.81 -1.31 -3.79
CA LEU A 42 -16.00 -0.48 -3.52
C LEU A 42 -17.28 -1.02 -4.16
N ASP A 43 -17.19 -1.96 -5.10
CA ASP A 43 -18.35 -2.45 -5.84
C ASP A 43 -18.17 -3.90 -6.35
N GLU A 44 -19.30 -4.57 -6.65
CA GLU A 44 -19.32 -5.96 -7.11
C GLU A 44 -18.61 -6.15 -8.46
N ALA A 45 -18.78 -5.21 -9.39
CA ALA A 45 -18.16 -5.34 -10.72
C ALA A 45 -16.63 -5.31 -10.64
N SER A 46 -16.08 -4.44 -9.79
CA SER A 46 -14.64 -4.38 -9.48
C SER A 46 -14.16 -5.66 -8.81
N LYS A 47 -14.97 -6.23 -7.90
CA LYS A 47 -14.65 -7.49 -7.22
C LYS A 47 -14.60 -8.65 -8.22
N GLU A 48 -15.63 -8.82 -9.04
CA GLU A 48 -15.69 -9.89 -10.05
C GLU A 48 -14.52 -9.81 -11.03
N LYS A 49 -14.22 -8.60 -11.53
CA LYS A 49 -13.08 -8.36 -12.42
C LYS A 49 -11.75 -8.72 -11.77
N ALA A 50 -11.54 -8.35 -10.51
CA ALA A 50 -10.32 -8.67 -9.79
C ALA A 50 -10.20 -10.17 -9.52
N LEU A 51 -11.28 -10.85 -9.11
CA LEU A 51 -11.29 -12.31 -8.92
C LEU A 51 -10.94 -13.04 -10.21
N ALA A 52 -11.48 -12.62 -11.35
CA ALA A 52 -11.12 -13.19 -12.65
C ALA A 52 -9.62 -13.00 -12.96
N ALA A 53 -9.07 -11.80 -12.71
CA ALA A 53 -7.66 -11.52 -12.93
C ALA A 53 -6.74 -12.33 -11.99
N TYR A 54 -7.13 -12.56 -10.73
CA TYR A 54 -6.42 -13.45 -9.82
C TYR A 54 -6.47 -14.91 -10.28
N ALA A 55 -7.65 -15.38 -10.73
CA ALA A 55 -7.83 -16.74 -11.26
C ALA A 55 -6.96 -17.00 -12.51
N GLU A 56 -6.84 -16.03 -13.43
CA GLU A 56 -5.92 -16.09 -14.58
C GLU A 56 -4.45 -16.29 -14.17
N LYS A 57 -4.08 -15.83 -12.97
CA LYS A 57 -2.75 -16.02 -12.37
C LYS A 57 -2.65 -17.29 -11.52
N GLY A 58 -3.71 -18.09 -11.44
CA GLY A 58 -3.77 -19.27 -10.58
C GLY A 58 -3.84 -18.96 -9.09
N ILE A 59 -4.30 -17.77 -8.72
CA ILE A 59 -4.43 -17.32 -7.33
C ILE A 59 -5.88 -17.45 -6.90
N ASP A 60 -6.11 -18.24 -5.84
CA ASP A 60 -7.40 -18.31 -5.16
C ASP A 60 -7.48 -17.15 -4.16
N ALA A 61 -8.28 -16.14 -4.48
CA ALA A 61 -8.44 -14.94 -3.68
C ALA A 61 -9.88 -14.76 -3.20
N THR A 62 -10.05 -14.22 -2.00
CA THR A 62 -11.36 -13.86 -1.45
C THR A 62 -11.57 -12.35 -1.54
N GLY A 63 -12.63 -11.92 -2.21
CA GLY A 63 -12.95 -10.50 -2.40
C GLY A 63 -14.14 -10.04 -1.57
N TYR A 64 -14.03 -8.84 -0.97
CA TYR A 64 -15.10 -8.19 -0.23
C TYR A 64 -15.45 -6.84 -0.86
N VAL A 65 -16.74 -6.49 -0.86
CA VAL A 65 -17.19 -5.12 -1.12
C VAL A 65 -17.32 -4.40 0.21
N ALA A 66 -16.44 -3.42 0.43
CA ALA A 66 -16.42 -2.61 1.64
C ALA A 66 -15.69 -1.31 1.39
N ASP A 67 -16.24 -0.19 1.83
CA ASP A 67 -15.56 1.11 1.83
C ASP A 67 -14.66 1.21 3.07
N VAL A 68 -13.36 1.34 2.86
CA VAL A 68 -12.35 1.41 3.93
C VAL A 68 -12.54 2.61 4.87
N THR A 69 -13.32 3.61 4.47
CA THR A 69 -13.67 4.78 5.29
C THR A 69 -14.87 4.54 6.23
N LYS A 70 -15.55 3.39 6.09
CA LYS A 70 -16.73 3.02 6.86
C LYS A 70 -16.38 1.97 7.91
N GLU A 71 -16.35 2.40 9.17
CA GLU A 71 -15.90 1.54 10.27
C GLU A 71 -16.79 0.30 10.44
N ASP A 72 -18.10 0.43 10.28
CA ASP A 72 -19.07 -0.66 10.37
C ASP A 72 -18.89 -1.70 9.25
N GLU A 73 -18.64 -1.26 8.01
CA GLU A 73 -18.36 -2.17 6.89
C GLU A 73 -17.05 -2.93 7.10
N ILE A 74 -16.01 -2.26 7.62
CA ILE A 74 -14.74 -2.89 7.93
C ILE A 74 -14.87 -3.88 9.07
N GLN A 75 -15.60 -3.55 10.15
CA GLN A 75 -15.83 -4.46 11.25
C GLN A 75 -16.56 -5.73 10.80
N ALA A 76 -17.59 -5.60 9.96
CA ALA A 76 -18.33 -6.74 9.40
C ALA A 76 -17.40 -7.61 8.51
N MET A 77 -16.59 -7.00 7.65
CA MET A 77 -15.62 -7.71 6.82
C MET A 77 -14.60 -8.48 7.67
N ILE A 78 -14.04 -7.87 8.70
CA ILE A 78 -13.03 -8.51 9.56
C ILE A 78 -13.66 -9.66 10.36
N ALA A 79 -14.88 -9.51 10.87
CA ALA A 79 -15.59 -10.59 11.57
C ALA A 79 -15.80 -11.80 10.65
N ASP A 80 -16.19 -11.59 9.40
CA ASP A 80 -16.37 -12.67 8.43
C ASP A 80 -15.02 -13.35 8.07
N ILE A 81 -13.94 -12.58 7.97
CA ILE A 81 -12.57 -13.13 7.76
C ILE A 81 -12.14 -13.96 8.99
N GLU A 82 -12.43 -13.49 10.20
CA GLU A 82 -12.13 -14.24 11.44
C GLU A 82 -12.86 -15.56 11.49
N GLU A 83 -14.15 -15.55 11.16
CA GLU A 83 -14.99 -16.76 11.15
C GLU A 83 -14.54 -17.80 10.11
N LYS A 84 -14.29 -17.34 8.86
CA LYS A 84 -14.03 -18.23 7.73
C LYS A 84 -12.58 -18.65 7.57
N LEU A 85 -11.64 -17.76 7.90
CA LEU A 85 -10.21 -17.92 7.61
C LEU A 85 -9.32 -17.93 8.84
N GLY A 86 -9.88 -17.72 10.06
CA GLY A 86 -9.15 -17.69 11.32
C GLY A 86 -8.44 -16.35 11.59
N GLY A 87 -8.85 -15.29 10.90
CA GLY A 87 -8.39 -13.91 11.12
C GLY A 87 -7.17 -13.51 10.28
N VAL A 88 -6.88 -12.22 10.28
CA VAL A 88 -5.83 -11.61 9.49
C VAL A 88 -4.46 -11.77 10.17
N ASP A 89 -3.45 -12.25 9.44
CA ASP A 89 -2.06 -12.31 9.89
C ASP A 89 -1.24 -11.13 9.33
N ILE A 90 -1.56 -10.72 8.11
CA ILE A 90 -0.86 -9.66 7.39
C ILE A 90 -1.91 -8.67 6.87
N LEU A 91 -1.77 -7.40 7.24
CA LEU A 91 -2.55 -6.30 6.67
C LEU A 91 -1.67 -5.44 5.79
N VAL A 92 -2.11 -5.16 4.56
CA VAL A 92 -1.54 -4.12 3.70
C VAL A 92 -2.57 -3.02 3.49
N ASN A 93 -2.37 -1.87 4.11
CA ASN A 93 -3.14 -0.66 3.86
C ASN A 93 -2.66 -0.03 2.55
N ASN A 94 -3.26 -0.44 1.43
CA ASN A 94 -2.89 0.00 0.09
C ASN A 94 -3.93 0.91 -0.56
N ALA A 95 -5.20 0.83 -0.20
CA ALA A 95 -6.24 1.72 -0.72
C ALA A 95 -5.82 3.19 -0.56
N GLY A 96 -5.95 3.97 -1.61
CA GLY A 96 -5.54 5.37 -1.59
C GLY A 96 -5.98 6.12 -2.84
N ILE A 97 -6.14 7.43 -2.70
CA ILE A 97 -6.50 8.35 -3.77
C ILE A 97 -5.55 9.55 -3.80
N ILE A 98 -5.44 10.18 -4.95
CA ILE A 98 -4.69 11.42 -5.09
C ILE A 98 -5.51 12.44 -5.88
N LYS A 99 -5.68 13.63 -5.32
CA LYS A 99 -6.23 14.80 -6.03
C LYS A 99 -5.11 15.80 -6.28
N ARG A 100 -4.95 16.16 -7.56
CA ARG A 100 -3.91 17.10 -8.00
C ARG A 100 -4.54 18.46 -8.27
N ILE A 101 -4.62 19.27 -7.21
CA ILE A 101 -5.29 20.57 -7.20
C ILE A 101 -4.35 21.58 -6.51
N PRO A 102 -4.07 22.76 -7.10
CA PRO A 102 -3.32 23.81 -6.42
C PRO A 102 -3.94 24.14 -5.06
N MET A 103 -3.13 24.40 -4.04
CA MET A 103 -3.60 24.55 -2.66
C MET A 103 -4.69 25.61 -2.51
N CYS A 104 -4.55 26.75 -3.19
CA CYS A 104 -5.53 27.83 -3.13
C CYS A 104 -6.86 27.51 -3.84
N GLU A 105 -6.90 26.49 -4.69
CA GLU A 105 -8.07 26.03 -5.43
C GLU A 105 -8.70 24.78 -4.84
N MET A 106 -7.98 24.08 -3.95
CA MET A 106 -8.45 22.84 -3.34
C MET A 106 -9.56 23.14 -2.33
N SER A 107 -10.73 22.54 -2.54
CA SER A 107 -11.83 22.65 -1.57
C SER A 107 -11.48 21.89 -0.28
N ALA A 108 -12.05 22.34 0.85
CA ALA A 108 -11.94 21.61 2.10
C ALA A 108 -12.54 20.18 2.02
N ALA A 109 -13.53 19.98 1.16
CA ALA A 109 -14.13 18.66 0.92
C ALA A 109 -13.16 17.74 0.18
N ASP A 110 -12.45 18.24 -0.86
CA ASP A 110 -11.42 17.48 -1.57
C ASP A 110 -10.25 17.09 -0.67
N PHE A 111 -9.83 18.04 0.19
CA PHE A 111 -8.79 17.78 1.18
C PHE A 111 -9.21 16.65 2.14
N ARG A 112 -10.40 16.75 2.74
CA ARG A 112 -10.94 15.74 3.66
C ARG A 112 -11.05 14.37 2.99
N ALA A 113 -11.57 14.30 1.77
CA ALA A 113 -11.71 13.03 1.05
C ALA A 113 -10.37 12.28 0.91
N VAL A 114 -9.27 13.00 0.66
CA VAL A 114 -7.94 12.38 0.60
C VAL A 114 -7.47 11.94 1.99
N ILE A 115 -7.66 12.77 3.02
CA ILE A 115 -7.33 12.42 4.41
C ILE A 115 -8.13 11.18 4.85
N ASP A 116 -9.40 11.10 4.52
CA ASP A 116 -10.27 9.99 4.92
C ASP A 116 -9.79 8.66 4.33
N VAL A 117 -9.42 8.64 3.05
CA VAL A 117 -8.97 7.40 2.40
C VAL A 117 -7.51 7.06 2.72
N ASP A 118 -6.60 8.06 2.72
CA ASP A 118 -5.16 7.80 2.77
C ASP A 118 -4.56 7.82 4.20
N LEU A 119 -5.34 8.25 5.20
CA LEU A 119 -4.92 8.30 6.60
C LEU A 119 -5.95 7.69 7.57
N ASN A 120 -7.22 8.15 7.53
CA ASN A 120 -8.23 7.66 8.46
C ASN A 120 -8.59 6.19 8.19
N ALA A 121 -8.70 5.78 6.92
CA ALA A 121 -8.98 4.39 6.58
C ALA A 121 -7.88 3.41 7.03
N PRO A 122 -6.57 3.66 6.81
CA PRO A 122 -5.51 2.85 7.43
C PRO A 122 -5.63 2.72 8.96
N PHE A 123 -6.05 3.77 9.67
CA PHE A 123 -6.34 3.70 11.09
C PHE A 123 -7.52 2.77 11.38
N ILE A 124 -8.65 2.94 10.67
CA ILE A 124 -9.88 2.14 10.84
C ILE A 124 -9.58 0.65 10.63
N VAL A 125 -8.93 0.30 9.51
CA VAL A 125 -8.64 -1.11 9.18
C VAL A 125 -7.62 -1.70 10.16
N SER A 126 -6.56 -0.96 10.53
CA SER A 126 -5.58 -1.41 11.51
C SER A 126 -6.23 -1.65 12.89
N LYS A 127 -7.06 -0.72 13.36
CA LYS A 127 -7.84 -0.84 14.61
C LYS A 127 -8.71 -2.12 14.61
N ALA A 128 -9.29 -2.46 13.47
CA ALA A 128 -10.17 -3.64 13.37
C ALA A 128 -9.41 -4.97 13.42
N VAL A 129 -8.19 -5.06 12.85
CA VAL A 129 -7.42 -6.32 12.81
C VAL A 129 -6.56 -6.54 14.06
N ILE A 130 -6.10 -5.49 14.74
CA ILE A 130 -5.17 -5.57 15.88
C ILE A 130 -5.68 -6.50 17.00
N PRO A 131 -6.96 -6.47 17.44
CA PRO A 131 -7.44 -7.38 18.47
C PRO A 131 -7.25 -8.85 18.10
N GLY A 132 -7.53 -9.23 16.86
CA GLY A 132 -7.30 -10.57 16.33
C GLY A 132 -5.81 -10.95 16.32
N MET A 133 -4.95 -10.03 15.90
CA MET A 133 -3.48 -10.22 15.92
C MET A 133 -2.94 -10.40 17.33
N ILE A 134 -3.41 -9.62 18.32
CA ILE A 134 -3.06 -9.79 19.74
C ILE A 134 -3.44 -11.18 20.22
N LYS A 135 -4.67 -11.62 19.93
CA LYS A 135 -5.15 -12.96 20.31
C LYS A 135 -4.31 -14.09 19.68
N LYS A 136 -3.80 -13.88 18.46
CA LYS A 136 -2.92 -14.82 17.75
C LYS A 136 -1.46 -14.76 18.26
N GLY A 137 -1.05 -13.68 18.94
CA GLY A 137 0.32 -13.45 19.40
C GLY A 137 1.30 -13.05 18.28
N HIS A 138 0.81 -12.63 17.13
CA HIS A 138 1.61 -12.12 16.02
C HIS A 138 0.76 -11.29 15.03
N GLY A 139 1.41 -10.40 14.31
CA GLY A 139 0.78 -9.65 13.22
C GLY A 139 1.78 -8.81 12.43
N LYS A 140 1.51 -8.61 11.15
CA LYS A 140 2.27 -7.72 10.26
C LYS A 140 1.33 -6.69 9.65
N ILE A 141 1.63 -5.42 9.86
CA ILE A 141 0.89 -4.30 9.25
C ILE A 141 1.85 -3.54 8.34
N ILE A 142 1.51 -3.44 7.07
CA ILE A 142 2.28 -2.73 6.06
C ILE A 142 1.45 -1.57 5.51
N ASN A 143 1.88 -0.34 5.73
CA ASN A 143 1.24 0.85 5.22
C ASN A 143 1.90 1.28 3.91
N ILE A 144 1.13 1.43 2.82
CA ILE A 144 1.66 2.01 1.59
C ILE A 144 1.76 3.53 1.78
N CYS A 145 2.92 3.94 2.24
CA CYS A 145 3.34 5.32 2.38
C CYS A 145 3.65 5.93 0.99
N SER A 146 4.55 6.89 0.92
CA SER A 146 5.02 7.50 -0.32
C SER A 146 6.34 8.22 -0.05
N MET A 147 7.11 8.53 -1.09
CA MET A 147 8.15 9.55 -1.01
C MET A 147 7.57 10.89 -0.54
N MET A 148 6.27 11.15 -0.75
CA MET A 148 5.57 12.33 -0.21
C MET A 148 5.37 12.27 1.32
N SER A 149 5.75 11.20 1.99
CA SER A 149 5.88 11.18 3.46
C SER A 149 7.10 11.97 3.96
N GLU A 150 8.03 12.35 3.07
CA GLU A 150 9.24 13.12 3.36
C GLU A 150 9.29 14.43 2.57
N LEU A 151 8.74 14.46 1.37
CA LEU A 151 8.83 15.58 0.46
C LEU A 151 7.48 16.25 0.22
N GLY A 152 7.51 17.55 -0.02
CA GLY A 152 6.38 18.29 -0.60
C GLY A 152 6.49 18.38 -2.11
N ARG A 153 5.35 18.42 -2.77
CA ARG A 153 5.23 18.72 -4.21
C ARG A 153 4.00 19.59 -4.44
N GLU A 154 4.07 20.44 -5.45
CA GLU A 154 2.93 21.23 -5.89
C GLU A 154 1.71 20.35 -6.19
N THR A 155 0.53 20.91 -5.94
CA THR A 155 -0.80 20.33 -6.25
C THR A 155 -1.21 19.08 -5.46
N VAL A 156 -0.40 18.57 -4.53
CA VAL A 156 -0.69 17.34 -3.77
C VAL A 156 -0.68 17.55 -2.25
N SER A 157 -1.07 18.73 -1.77
CA SER A 157 -1.01 19.09 -0.34
C SER A 157 -1.75 18.10 0.56
N ALA A 158 -2.98 17.71 0.21
CA ALA A 158 -3.76 16.73 0.98
C ALA A 158 -3.08 15.35 1.00
N TYR A 159 -2.59 14.89 -0.14
CA TYR A 159 -1.89 13.60 -0.25
C TYR A 159 -0.59 13.58 0.57
N ALA A 160 0.23 14.64 0.49
CA ALA A 160 1.46 14.74 1.26
C ALA A 160 1.17 14.78 2.77
N ALA A 161 0.14 15.54 3.20
CA ALA A 161 -0.30 15.57 4.59
C ALA A 161 -0.75 14.19 5.08
N ALA A 162 -1.57 13.48 4.28
CA ALA A 162 -2.03 12.12 4.60
C ALA A 162 -0.86 11.13 4.71
N LYS A 163 0.06 11.13 3.74
CA LYS A 163 1.20 10.19 3.74
C LYS A 163 2.24 10.52 4.80
N GLY A 164 2.41 11.80 5.16
CA GLY A 164 3.18 12.21 6.34
C GLY A 164 2.54 11.71 7.63
N GLY A 165 1.22 11.88 7.79
CA GLY A 165 0.44 11.34 8.90
C GLY A 165 0.52 9.81 8.97
N LEU A 166 0.41 9.11 7.83
CA LEU A 166 0.49 7.65 7.77
C LEU A 166 1.87 7.12 8.21
N LYS A 167 2.96 7.83 7.87
CA LYS A 167 4.29 7.53 8.41
C LYS A 167 4.32 7.60 9.94
N MET A 168 3.68 8.62 10.53
CA MET A 168 3.62 8.75 11.99
C MET A 168 2.67 7.72 12.61
N LEU A 169 1.54 7.40 11.98
CA LEU A 169 0.65 6.32 12.41
C LEU A 169 1.38 4.97 12.43
N THR A 170 2.23 4.68 11.42
CA THR A 170 3.07 3.48 11.39
C THR A 170 3.94 3.36 12.64
N ARG A 171 4.58 4.45 13.07
CA ARG A 171 5.41 4.50 14.28
C ARG A 171 4.58 4.34 15.55
N ASN A 172 3.39 4.93 15.59
CA ASN A 172 2.50 4.83 16.75
C ASN A 172 2.00 3.39 16.96
N ILE A 173 1.54 2.73 15.90
CA ILE A 173 1.13 1.32 15.97
C ILE A 173 2.30 0.45 16.45
N CYS A 174 3.52 0.68 15.92
CA CYS A 174 4.72 -0.01 16.41
C CYS A 174 4.93 0.19 17.91
N SER A 175 4.80 1.44 18.39
CA SER A 175 5.02 1.78 19.80
C SER A 175 3.98 1.15 20.73
N GLU A 176 2.72 1.10 20.30
CA GLU A 176 1.62 0.60 21.14
C GLU A 176 1.51 -0.93 21.17
N TYR A 177 1.86 -1.59 20.06
CA TYR A 177 1.57 -3.02 19.88
C TYR A 177 2.81 -3.89 19.63
N GLY A 178 4.01 -3.33 19.68
CA GLY A 178 5.25 -4.08 19.47
C GLY A 178 5.47 -5.21 20.50
N GLU A 179 5.04 -5.01 21.76
CA GLU A 179 5.12 -6.03 22.81
C GLU A 179 4.22 -7.26 22.55
N HIS A 180 3.21 -7.10 21.70
CA HIS A 180 2.32 -8.20 21.27
C HIS A 180 2.85 -8.94 20.03
N ASN A 181 4.12 -8.76 19.68
CA ASN A 181 4.72 -9.31 18.46
C ASN A 181 4.00 -8.86 17.18
N ILE A 182 3.56 -7.60 17.16
CA ILE A 182 2.97 -6.95 15.99
C ILE A 182 3.99 -5.96 15.43
N GLN A 183 4.41 -6.16 14.18
CA GLN A 183 5.27 -5.22 13.47
C GLN A 183 4.44 -4.39 12.52
N CYS A 184 4.57 -3.06 12.64
CA CYS A 184 3.96 -2.11 11.73
C CYS A 184 5.06 -1.33 11.00
N ASN A 185 5.12 -1.49 9.67
CA ASN A 185 6.10 -0.83 8.82
C ASN A 185 5.43 -0.17 7.62
N GLY A 186 6.15 0.69 6.93
CA GLY A 186 5.72 1.32 5.69
C GLY A 186 6.56 0.88 4.50
N ILE A 187 5.94 0.85 3.33
CA ILE A 187 6.65 0.92 2.05
C ILE A 187 6.42 2.32 1.50
N GLY A 188 7.48 3.01 1.14
CA GLY A 188 7.45 4.35 0.55
C GLY A 188 7.80 4.31 -0.94
N PRO A 189 6.83 4.07 -1.84
CA PRO A 189 7.12 4.06 -3.27
C PRO A 189 7.57 5.43 -3.77
N GLY A 190 8.47 5.42 -4.75
CA GLY A 190 8.70 6.55 -5.62
C GLY A 190 7.61 6.67 -6.69
N TYR A 191 7.99 7.04 -7.91
CA TYR A 191 7.06 7.08 -9.03
C TYR A 191 6.93 5.71 -9.69
N ILE A 192 5.77 5.09 -9.52
CA ILE A 192 5.46 3.74 -10.00
C ILE A 192 4.54 3.84 -11.23
N ALA A 193 4.89 3.08 -12.26
CA ALA A 193 4.11 2.94 -13.48
C ALA A 193 2.88 2.06 -13.24
N THR A 194 1.73 2.71 -13.00
CA THR A 194 0.43 2.07 -12.78
C THR A 194 -0.60 2.68 -13.73
N PRO A 195 -1.81 2.12 -13.86
CA PRO A 195 -2.90 2.75 -14.60
C PRO A 195 -3.20 4.19 -14.13
N GLN A 196 -3.13 4.45 -12.81
CA GLN A 196 -3.35 5.78 -12.22
C GLN A 196 -2.33 6.83 -12.68
N THR A 197 -1.11 6.42 -13.03
CA THR A 197 -0.03 7.29 -13.49
C THR A 197 0.16 7.28 -15.01
N ALA A 198 -0.62 6.48 -15.75
CA ALA A 198 -0.52 6.36 -17.20
C ALA A 198 -0.61 7.71 -17.93
N PRO A 199 -1.57 8.61 -17.60
CA PRO A 199 -1.66 9.91 -18.28
C PRO A 199 -0.40 10.77 -18.16
N LEU A 200 0.40 10.58 -17.11
CA LEU A 200 1.64 11.33 -16.88
C LEU A 200 2.83 10.79 -17.69
N ARG A 201 2.64 9.67 -18.40
CA ARG A 201 3.66 8.97 -19.19
C ARG A 201 3.28 8.81 -20.66
N GLU A 202 2.11 9.29 -21.04
CA GLU A 202 1.66 9.28 -22.45
C GLU A 202 2.61 10.10 -23.32
N ARG A 203 2.87 9.58 -24.52
CA ARG A 203 3.66 10.33 -25.49
C ARG A 203 2.87 11.50 -26.03
N GLN A 204 3.56 12.62 -26.25
CA GLN A 204 2.99 13.78 -26.90
C GLN A 204 2.71 13.48 -28.39
N PRO A 205 1.86 14.27 -29.08
CA PRO A 205 1.55 14.06 -30.49
C PRO A 205 2.79 14.07 -31.42
N ASP A 206 3.86 14.77 -31.05
CA ASP A 206 5.14 14.80 -31.75
C ASP A 206 6.06 13.62 -31.47
N GLY A 207 5.58 12.64 -30.66
CA GLY A 207 6.34 11.45 -30.25
C GLY A 207 7.29 11.68 -29.07
N SER A 208 7.41 12.91 -28.58
CA SER A 208 8.23 13.22 -27.40
C SER A 208 7.63 12.64 -26.11
N ARG A 209 8.45 12.53 -25.07
CA ARG A 209 7.99 12.14 -23.74
C ARG A 209 7.18 13.28 -23.13
N HIS A 210 6.15 12.91 -22.33
CA HIS A 210 5.43 13.87 -21.51
C HIS A 210 6.42 14.66 -20.61
N PRO A 211 6.30 15.99 -20.45
CA PRO A 211 7.23 16.79 -19.64
C PRO A 211 7.41 16.26 -18.22
N PHE A 212 6.34 15.77 -17.60
CA PHE A 212 6.40 15.17 -16.27
C PHE A 212 7.18 13.85 -16.26
N ASP A 213 7.06 13.01 -17.30
CA ASP A 213 7.86 11.78 -17.47
C ASP A 213 9.35 12.11 -17.56
N GLN A 214 9.73 13.12 -18.37
CA GLN A 214 11.11 13.59 -18.46
C GLN A 214 11.64 14.08 -17.11
N PHE A 215 10.83 14.87 -16.39
CA PHE A 215 11.19 15.37 -15.06
C PHE A 215 11.46 14.23 -14.08
N ILE A 216 10.57 13.21 -14.01
CA ILE A 216 10.72 12.09 -13.10
C ILE A 216 11.97 11.27 -13.43
N ILE A 217 12.20 10.95 -14.70
CA ILE A 217 13.40 10.21 -15.13
C ILE A 217 14.67 10.97 -14.76
N ALA A 218 14.69 12.29 -14.96
CA ALA A 218 15.84 13.13 -14.62
C ALA A 218 16.11 13.23 -13.11
N LYS A 219 15.05 13.14 -12.29
CA LYS A 219 15.14 13.22 -10.82
C LYS A 219 15.37 11.87 -10.14
N THR A 220 15.16 10.77 -10.83
CA THR A 220 15.35 9.42 -10.26
C THR A 220 16.72 8.88 -10.68
N PRO A 221 17.64 8.57 -9.74
CA PRO A 221 18.96 7.99 -10.07
C PRO A 221 18.90 6.73 -10.94
N ALA A 222 17.88 5.86 -10.69
CA ALA A 222 17.63 4.68 -11.51
C ALA A 222 17.22 5.00 -12.96
N ALA A 223 16.99 6.28 -13.32
CA ALA A 223 16.65 6.77 -14.65
C ALA A 223 15.41 6.10 -15.28
N ARG A 224 14.48 5.64 -14.45
CA ARG A 224 13.21 5.02 -14.87
C ARG A 224 12.12 5.23 -13.83
N TRP A 225 10.88 5.03 -14.24
CA TRP A 225 9.81 4.74 -13.31
C TRP A 225 10.01 3.36 -12.69
N GLY A 226 9.61 3.19 -11.44
CA GLY A 226 9.44 1.87 -10.86
C GLY A 226 8.23 1.16 -11.50
N THR A 227 8.18 -0.14 -11.35
CA THR A 227 7.01 -0.95 -11.67
C THR A 227 6.36 -1.45 -10.37
N ALA A 228 5.13 -1.98 -10.44
CA ALA A 228 4.49 -2.53 -9.25
C ALA A 228 5.26 -3.75 -8.72
N GLU A 229 5.95 -4.48 -9.59
CA GLU A 229 6.80 -5.64 -9.27
C GLU A 229 8.05 -5.25 -8.47
N ASP A 230 8.58 -4.02 -8.64
CA ASP A 230 9.69 -3.51 -7.81
C ASP A 230 9.34 -3.48 -6.31
N LEU A 231 8.04 -3.49 -5.96
CA LEU A 231 7.56 -3.48 -4.57
C LEU A 231 7.33 -4.87 -3.99
N GLN A 232 7.32 -5.93 -4.81
CA GLN A 232 6.99 -7.30 -4.40
C GLN A 232 7.98 -7.85 -3.36
N GLY A 233 9.28 -7.79 -3.65
CA GLY A 233 10.32 -8.25 -2.73
C GLY A 233 10.30 -7.53 -1.37
N PRO A 234 10.32 -6.19 -1.34
CA PRO A 234 10.13 -5.40 -0.12
C PRO A 234 8.87 -5.77 0.66
N ALA A 235 7.74 -5.99 0.00
CA ALA A 235 6.49 -6.37 0.64
C ALA A 235 6.57 -7.76 1.28
N VAL A 236 7.11 -8.77 0.57
CA VAL A 236 7.32 -10.11 1.13
C VAL A 236 8.27 -10.06 2.33
N PHE A 237 9.37 -9.31 2.25
CA PHE A 237 10.29 -9.12 3.38
C PHE A 237 9.55 -8.59 4.61
N LEU A 238 8.81 -7.49 4.48
CA LEU A 238 8.12 -6.87 5.61
C LEU A 238 6.95 -7.71 6.16
N ALA A 239 6.38 -8.61 5.37
CA ALA A 239 5.31 -9.52 5.76
C ALA A 239 5.82 -10.82 6.43
N SER A 240 7.09 -11.15 6.25
CA SER A 240 7.68 -12.43 6.64
C SER A 240 8.41 -12.38 7.98
N ASP A 241 8.81 -13.55 8.49
CA ASP A 241 9.59 -13.67 9.72
C ASP A 241 11.00 -13.06 9.60
N ALA A 242 11.52 -12.89 8.38
CA ALA A 242 12.80 -12.22 8.13
C ALA A 242 12.82 -10.76 8.62
N SER A 243 11.64 -10.15 8.86
CA SER A 243 11.51 -8.78 9.34
C SER A 243 11.03 -8.67 10.81
N ASN A 244 11.09 -9.73 11.61
CA ASN A 244 10.53 -9.75 12.98
C ASN A 244 11.13 -8.69 13.92
N PHE A 245 12.33 -8.15 13.62
CA PHE A 245 12.94 -7.06 14.40
C PHE A 245 12.94 -5.72 13.66
N VAL A 246 12.29 -5.63 12.49
CA VAL A 246 12.05 -4.38 11.76
C VAL A 246 10.68 -3.86 12.15
N ASN A 247 10.60 -2.72 12.86
CA ASN A 247 9.34 -2.18 13.34
C ASN A 247 9.37 -0.64 13.37
N GLY A 248 8.30 0.01 12.94
CA GLY A 248 8.17 1.47 12.88
C GLY A 248 8.95 2.14 11.74
N HIS A 249 9.49 1.37 10.80
CA HIS A 249 10.31 1.86 9.68
C HIS A 249 9.48 2.06 8.41
N VAL A 250 9.88 3.03 7.57
CA VAL A 250 9.38 3.16 6.19
C VAL A 250 10.53 2.82 5.24
N LEU A 251 10.38 1.71 4.53
CA LEU A 251 11.32 1.27 3.50
C LEU A 251 10.98 1.98 2.19
N TYR A 252 11.82 2.92 1.76
CA TYR A 252 11.63 3.64 0.50
C TYR A 252 12.11 2.79 -0.67
N VAL A 253 11.21 2.60 -1.65
CA VAL A 253 11.43 1.87 -2.89
C VAL A 253 11.18 2.85 -4.04
N ASP A 254 12.15 3.71 -4.28
CA ASP A 254 11.98 4.96 -5.04
C ASP A 254 13.03 5.19 -6.13
N GLY A 255 13.87 4.19 -6.40
CA GLY A 255 14.96 4.31 -7.37
C GLY A 255 16.04 5.32 -6.97
N GLY A 256 16.07 5.71 -5.69
CA GLY A 256 17.06 6.61 -5.10
C GLY A 256 16.68 8.09 -5.12
N ILE A 257 15.43 8.43 -5.45
CA ILE A 257 15.01 9.85 -5.57
C ILE A 257 15.14 10.63 -4.25
N LEU A 258 14.89 9.99 -3.10
CA LEU A 258 15.04 10.62 -1.78
C LEU A 258 16.50 10.77 -1.33
N ALA A 259 17.40 9.98 -1.88
CA ALA A 259 18.83 10.01 -1.52
C ALA A 259 19.67 10.91 -2.43
N TYR A 260 19.04 11.69 -3.33
CA TYR A 260 19.71 12.26 -4.47
C TYR A 260 19.50 13.76 -4.60
N ILE A 261 20.59 14.52 -4.69
CA ILE A 261 20.57 15.97 -4.79
C ILE A 261 20.39 16.46 -6.24
N GLY A 262 20.76 15.67 -7.23
CA GLY A 262 20.70 16.04 -8.66
C GLY A 262 21.97 15.63 -9.43
N LYS A 263 21.88 15.54 -10.76
CA LYS A 263 23.06 15.37 -11.63
C LYS A 263 23.85 16.67 -11.68
N GLN A 264 25.15 16.54 -11.71
CA GLN A 264 26.02 17.68 -12.06
C GLN A 264 25.77 18.08 -13.52
N PRO A 265 25.89 19.36 -13.85
CA PRO A 265 25.77 19.87 -15.21
C PRO A 265 26.75 19.21 -16.17
#